data_a7d00f83514bda4a364074c3b81f3f5f
#
_entry.id   a7d00f83514bda4a364074c3b81f3f5f
#
_cell.length_a   1.000
_cell.length_b   1.000
_cell.length_c   1.000
_cell.angle_alpha   90.00
_cell.angle_beta   90.00
_cell.angle_gamma   90.00
#
_symmetry.space_group_name_H-M   'P 1'
#
loop_
_entity.id
_entity.type
_entity.pdbx_description
1 polymer ?
#
loop_
_entity_poly.entity_id
_entity_poly.type
_entity_poly.pdbx_seq_one_letter_code
_entity_poly.pdbx_strand_id
1 'polypeptide(L)'
;MSLPASVRDDASAIETHLERLFDGMTGPATRLSDAMRYATMNGGKRLRGCLVLAAARLANDGDLPDGAMNVAASVECLHAYSLIHDDLPAMDDSDTRRGKPSCHIAFDEATAILAGDALQTVAFDLLAMPTTHADGTVRAALVLALAGAAGLDGMAGGQMLDLEAESRVMSLDEVRRMQAMKTGALIQYAAAAGGIHAGAEADLQAALELYARDLGLAFQIADDLLDYDGDAALLGKPAGQDADRGKASFVVLMGLEPARQAAAQLIDDAEAALAPWGTAADPLCFIARFAIERRS
;
A
#
# COMPACT_ATOMS: atom_id res chain seq x y z
N MET A 1 0.17 17.11 -9.26
CA MET A 1 -0.17 17.79 -7.97
C MET A 1 0.88 17.45 -6.91
N SER A 2 1.24 18.37 -5.98
CA SER A 2 2.12 18.05 -4.84
C SER A 2 1.25 17.66 -3.64
N LEU A 3 1.71 16.71 -2.81
CA LEU A 3 1.02 16.34 -1.57
C LEU A 3 0.81 17.58 -0.67
N PRO A 4 -0.36 17.73 0.01
CA PRO A 4 -0.58 18.81 0.95
C PRO A 4 0.41 18.73 2.12
N ALA A 5 0.59 19.85 2.82
CA ALA A 5 1.52 19.92 3.94
C ALA A 5 1.23 18.84 4.98
N SER A 6 -0.03 18.66 5.37
CA SER A 6 -0.45 17.66 6.37
C SER A 6 -0.05 16.23 5.99
N VAL A 7 -0.25 15.82 4.73
CA VAL A 7 0.12 14.46 4.28
C VAL A 7 1.64 14.30 4.16
N ARG A 8 2.38 15.36 3.79
CA ARG A 8 3.84 15.35 3.80
C ARG A 8 4.42 15.25 5.21
N ASP A 9 3.82 15.96 6.15
CA ASP A 9 4.22 15.92 7.56
C ASP A 9 3.98 14.52 8.14
N ASP A 10 2.85 13.89 7.82
CA ASP A 10 2.56 12.50 8.18
C ASP A 10 3.58 11.53 7.57
N ALA A 11 3.88 11.65 6.28
CA ALA A 11 4.88 10.81 5.63
C ALA A 11 6.26 10.94 6.30
N SER A 12 6.67 12.17 6.64
CA SER A 12 7.93 12.43 7.35
C SER A 12 7.92 11.87 8.79
N ALA A 13 6.78 11.95 9.48
CA ALA A 13 6.62 11.37 10.81
C ALA A 13 6.70 9.84 10.78
N ILE A 14 6.07 9.20 9.77
CA ILE A 14 6.16 7.76 9.54
C ILE A 14 7.62 7.35 9.26
N GLU A 15 8.34 8.07 8.41
CA GLU A 15 9.76 7.79 8.15
C GLU A 15 10.60 7.87 9.40
N THR A 16 10.44 8.94 10.19
CA THR A 16 11.14 9.09 11.47
C THR A 16 10.80 7.96 12.44
N HIS A 17 9.56 7.49 12.48
CA HIS A 17 9.16 6.37 13.32
C HIS A 17 9.78 5.04 12.86
N LEU A 18 9.79 4.77 11.55
CA LEU A 18 10.45 3.61 10.98
C LEU A 18 11.97 3.62 11.23
N GLU A 19 12.64 4.78 11.11
CA GLU A 19 14.06 4.91 11.46
C GLU A 19 14.33 4.50 12.91
N ARG A 20 13.53 5.00 13.86
CA ARG A 20 13.65 4.64 15.28
C ARG A 20 13.37 3.16 15.52
N LEU A 21 12.40 2.57 14.80
CA LEU A 21 12.11 1.15 14.86
C LEU A 21 13.36 0.33 14.49
N PHE A 22 13.99 0.63 13.36
CA PHE A 22 15.20 -0.08 12.91
C PHE A 22 16.42 0.20 13.78
N ASP A 23 16.58 1.42 14.30
CA ASP A 23 17.65 1.75 15.28
C ASP A 23 17.52 0.94 16.57
N GLY A 24 16.29 0.56 16.94
CA GLY A 24 16.01 -0.30 18.10
C GLY A 24 16.29 -1.81 17.86
N MET A 25 16.52 -2.23 16.64
CA MET A 25 16.77 -3.65 16.30
C MET A 25 18.25 -4.02 16.53
N THR A 26 18.59 -4.42 17.76
CA THR A 26 19.98 -4.65 18.22
C THR A 26 20.37 -6.14 18.27
N GLY A 27 19.85 -6.96 17.38
CA GLY A 27 20.17 -8.39 17.33
C GLY A 27 21.53 -8.71 16.70
N PRO A 28 22.04 -9.96 16.83
CA PRO A 28 23.32 -10.39 16.26
C PRO A 28 23.28 -10.49 14.73
N ALA A 29 22.11 -10.58 14.11
CA ALA A 29 21.92 -10.71 12.66
C ALA A 29 21.88 -9.32 11.97
N THR A 30 22.95 -8.53 12.12
CA THR A 30 23.02 -7.15 11.63
C THR A 30 22.78 -7.03 10.12
N ARG A 31 23.29 -7.99 9.32
CA ARG A 31 23.04 -8.01 7.87
C ARG A 31 21.54 -8.10 7.54
N LEU A 32 20.76 -8.83 8.34
CA LEU A 32 19.32 -8.94 8.16
C LEU A 32 18.62 -7.60 8.47
N SER A 33 18.95 -6.99 9.61
CA SER A 33 18.36 -5.68 9.98
C SER A 33 18.76 -4.58 9.01
N ASP A 34 19.99 -4.62 8.47
CA ASP A 34 20.43 -3.68 7.42
C ASP A 34 19.64 -3.84 6.12
N ALA A 35 19.36 -5.08 5.70
CA ALA A 35 18.55 -5.36 4.51
C ALA A 35 17.08 -4.94 4.69
N MET A 36 16.47 -5.21 5.86
CA MET A 36 15.12 -4.75 6.22
C MET A 36 15.04 -3.23 6.18
N ARG A 37 15.97 -2.54 6.82
CA ARG A 37 16.07 -1.07 6.81
C ARG A 37 16.24 -0.54 5.38
N TYR A 38 17.20 -1.09 4.64
CA TYR A 38 17.48 -0.68 3.26
C TYR A 38 16.21 -0.73 2.40
N ALA A 39 15.49 -1.82 2.41
CA ALA A 39 14.30 -2.00 1.59
C ALA A 39 13.14 -1.10 2.04
N THR A 40 12.93 -0.96 3.36
CA THR A 40 11.84 -0.13 3.89
C THR A 40 12.11 1.35 3.69
N MET A 41 13.36 1.81 3.90
CA MET A 41 13.76 3.21 3.79
C MET A 41 14.21 3.63 2.38
N ASN A 42 13.99 2.78 1.38
CA ASN A 42 14.34 3.04 -0.01
C ASN A 42 13.44 4.08 -0.71
N GLY A 43 12.88 5.03 0.02
CA GLY A 43 11.97 6.06 -0.50
C GLY A 43 10.52 5.56 -0.58
N GLY A 44 9.69 6.38 -1.23
CA GLY A 44 8.26 6.14 -1.34
C GLY A 44 7.46 7.27 -0.72
N LYS A 45 6.16 7.33 -1.03
CA LYS A 45 5.26 8.40 -0.59
C LYS A 45 4.54 8.10 0.72
N ARG A 46 4.75 6.92 1.30
CA ARG A 46 4.12 6.44 2.55
C ARG A 46 2.59 6.54 2.55
N LEU A 47 1.98 6.37 1.38
CA LEU A 47 0.54 6.60 1.22
C LEU A 47 -0.32 5.66 2.05
N ARG A 48 0.09 4.41 2.24
CA ARG A 48 -0.65 3.44 3.07
C ARG A 48 -0.60 3.85 4.54
N GLY A 49 0.55 4.23 5.05
CA GLY A 49 0.68 4.79 6.39
C GLY A 49 -0.10 6.10 6.56
N CYS A 50 -0.07 7.00 5.58
CA CYS A 50 -0.86 8.24 5.59
C CYS A 50 -2.37 7.95 5.62
N LEU A 51 -2.86 6.93 4.90
CA LEU A 51 -4.26 6.48 4.96
C LEU A 51 -4.65 6.04 6.38
N VAL A 52 -3.80 5.25 7.05
CA VAL A 52 -4.03 4.86 8.45
C VAL A 52 -4.19 6.10 9.34
N LEU A 53 -3.25 7.05 9.27
CA LEU A 53 -3.26 8.23 10.13
C LEU A 53 -4.44 9.16 9.83
N ALA A 54 -4.77 9.36 8.55
CA ALA A 54 -5.92 10.19 8.15
C ALA A 54 -7.26 9.57 8.60
N ALA A 55 -7.43 8.25 8.44
CA ALA A 55 -8.62 7.54 8.90
C ALA A 55 -8.74 7.54 10.43
N ALA A 56 -7.62 7.37 11.15
CA ALA A 56 -7.59 7.42 12.61
C ALA A 56 -7.98 8.81 13.13
N ARG A 57 -7.49 9.89 12.52
CA ARG A 57 -7.91 11.26 12.87
C ARG A 57 -9.38 11.50 12.58
N LEU A 58 -9.88 11.04 11.44
CA LEU A 58 -11.29 11.19 11.08
C LEU A 58 -12.21 10.54 12.12
N ALA A 59 -11.79 9.39 12.67
CA ALA A 59 -12.53 8.67 13.70
C ALA A 59 -12.34 9.24 15.12
N ASN A 60 -11.38 10.13 15.33
CA ASN A 60 -11.01 10.69 16.64
C ASN A 60 -11.01 12.22 16.65
N ASP A 61 -12.03 12.84 16.08
CA ASP A 61 -12.28 14.29 16.09
C ASP A 61 -11.10 15.17 15.65
N GLY A 62 -10.24 14.64 14.78
CA GLY A 62 -9.06 15.32 14.21
C GLY A 62 -7.74 15.05 14.94
N ASP A 63 -7.79 14.47 16.12
CA ASP A 63 -6.59 14.11 16.89
C ASP A 63 -6.04 12.74 16.49
N LEU A 64 -4.72 12.61 16.48
CA LEU A 64 -4.08 11.33 16.24
C LEU A 64 -4.01 10.52 17.55
N PRO A 65 -4.71 9.37 17.65
CA PRO A 65 -4.67 8.57 18.87
C PRO A 65 -3.29 7.94 19.08
N ASP A 66 -2.93 7.76 20.35
CA ASP A 66 -1.67 7.09 20.75
C ASP A 66 -1.58 5.70 20.09
N GLY A 67 -0.40 5.36 19.56
CA GLY A 67 -0.15 4.07 18.94
C GLY A 67 -0.55 3.96 17.45
N ALA A 68 -1.32 4.90 16.88
CA ALA A 68 -1.67 4.89 15.46
C ALA A 68 -0.43 4.85 14.54
N MET A 69 0.68 5.41 15.00
CA MET A 69 1.94 5.38 14.26
C MET A 69 2.50 3.95 14.11
N ASN A 70 2.29 3.06 15.08
CA ASN A 70 2.67 1.65 14.96
C ASN A 70 1.81 0.93 13.91
N VAL A 71 0.52 1.28 13.81
CA VAL A 71 -0.37 0.73 12.76
C VAL A 71 0.07 1.20 11.37
N ALA A 72 0.45 2.47 11.22
CA ALA A 72 1.00 3.02 10.00
C ALA A 72 2.34 2.37 9.63
N ALA A 73 3.24 2.17 10.59
CA ALA A 73 4.52 1.48 10.37
C ALA A 73 4.33 0.00 9.99
N SER A 74 3.34 -0.68 10.59
CA SER A 74 3.00 -2.06 10.28
C SER A 74 2.67 -2.25 8.80
N VAL A 75 1.76 -1.44 8.25
CA VAL A 75 1.39 -1.56 6.82
C VAL A 75 2.54 -1.19 5.89
N GLU A 76 3.41 -0.25 6.26
CA GLU A 76 4.59 0.09 5.47
C GLU A 76 5.65 -1.04 5.51
N CYS A 77 5.85 -1.71 6.67
CA CYS A 77 6.72 -2.89 6.76
C CYS A 77 6.18 -4.04 5.91
N LEU A 78 4.87 -4.31 5.97
CA LEU A 78 4.25 -5.34 5.14
C LEU A 78 4.35 -5.00 3.64
N HIS A 79 4.14 -3.75 3.27
CA HIS A 79 4.34 -3.32 1.89
C HIS A 79 5.80 -3.43 1.44
N ALA A 80 6.77 -3.13 2.32
CA ALA A 80 8.19 -3.31 1.98
C ALA A 80 8.53 -4.79 1.77
N TYR A 81 8.01 -5.68 2.61
CA TYR A 81 8.11 -7.13 2.40
C TYR A 81 7.61 -7.54 1.02
N SER A 82 6.40 -7.12 0.63
CA SER A 82 5.83 -7.50 -0.67
C SER A 82 6.72 -7.06 -1.84
N LEU A 83 7.28 -5.86 -1.77
CA LEU A 83 8.17 -5.34 -2.81
C LEU A 83 9.51 -6.09 -2.88
N ILE A 84 10.08 -6.49 -1.72
CA ILE A 84 11.32 -7.28 -1.70
C ILE A 84 11.11 -8.61 -2.43
N HIS A 85 10.00 -9.30 -2.12
CA HIS A 85 9.72 -10.60 -2.71
C HIS A 85 9.31 -10.49 -4.18
N ASP A 86 8.55 -9.46 -4.55
CA ASP A 86 8.21 -9.18 -5.95
C ASP A 86 9.46 -8.98 -6.83
N ASP A 87 10.51 -8.35 -6.30
CA ASP A 87 11.74 -8.07 -7.06
C ASP A 87 12.64 -9.31 -7.26
N LEU A 88 12.41 -10.44 -6.57
CA LEU A 88 13.25 -11.64 -6.67
C LEU A 88 13.27 -12.23 -8.08
N PRO A 89 14.34 -12.96 -8.47
CA PRO A 89 14.44 -13.62 -9.78
C PRO A 89 13.34 -14.64 -10.07
N ALA A 90 12.73 -15.22 -9.04
CA ALA A 90 11.61 -16.15 -9.15
C ALA A 90 10.25 -15.46 -9.36
N MET A 91 10.21 -14.13 -9.31
CA MET A 91 9.04 -13.27 -9.42
C MET A 91 9.21 -12.31 -10.60
N ASP A 92 9.26 -10.99 -10.36
CA ASP A 92 9.39 -9.98 -11.43
C ASP A 92 10.82 -9.84 -11.99
N ASP A 93 11.84 -10.44 -11.34
CA ASP A 93 13.27 -10.38 -11.70
C ASP A 93 13.74 -8.94 -11.94
N SER A 94 13.48 -8.07 -10.97
CA SER A 94 13.73 -6.64 -11.10
C SER A 94 15.02 -6.22 -10.41
N ASP A 95 16.03 -5.80 -11.18
CA ASP A 95 17.32 -5.33 -10.65
C ASP A 95 17.21 -4.03 -9.85
N THR A 96 16.17 -3.23 -10.07
CA THR A 96 16.03 -1.91 -9.47
C THR A 96 14.64 -1.63 -8.93
N ARG A 97 14.57 -0.94 -7.78
CA ARG A 97 13.34 -0.43 -7.17
C ARG A 97 13.52 1.05 -6.79
N ARG A 98 12.64 1.93 -7.29
CA ARG A 98 12.70 3.39 -7.02
C ARG A 98 14.07 4.01 -7.35
N GLY A 99 14.69 3.55 -8.43
CA GLY A 99 15.99 4.06 -8.90
C GLY A 99 17.22 3.60 -8.12
N LYS A 100 17.05 2.66 -7.17
CA LYS A 100 18.15 2.02 -6.43
C LYS A 100 18.16 0.51 -6.71
N PRO A 101 19.27 -0.22 -6.50
CA PRO A 101 19.30 -1.66 -6.59
C PRO A 101 18.20 -2.29 -5.71
N SER A 102 17.53 -3.33 -6.22
CA SER A 102 16.60 -4.13 -5.42
C SER A 102 17.34 -4.87 -4.30
N CYS A 103 16.61 -5.37 -3.30
CA CYS A 103 17.23 -5.93 -2.10
C CYS A 103 18.16 -7.13 -2.42
N HIS A 104 17.76 -8.02 -3.35
CA HIS A 104 18.56 -9.17 -3.73
C HIS A 104 19.83 -8.78 -4.52
N ILE A 105 19.82 -7.65 -5.22
CA ILE A 105 21.02 -7.11 -5.91
C ILE A 105 21.94 -6.39 -4.91
N ALA A 106 21.37 -5.64 -3.96
CA ALA A 106 22.16 -4.91 -2.95
C ALA A 106 22.81 -5.84 -1.92
N PHE A 107 22.20 -6.98 -1.64
CA PHE A 107 22.67 -7.97 -0.65
C PHE A 107 22.91 -9.33 -1.31
N ASP A 108 21.92 -10.19 -1.35
CA ASP A 108 21.79 -11.46 -2.07
C ASP A 108 20.33 -11.98 -1.93
N GLU A 109 19.98 -13.02 -2.71
CA GLU A 109 18.62 -13.60 -2.70
C GLU A 109 18.21 -14.14 -1.33
N ALA A 110 19.08 -14.89 -0.65
CA ALA A 110 18.77 -15.46 0.65
C ALA A 110 18.52 -14.38 1.70
N THR A 111 19.33 -13.31 1.69
CA THR A 111 19.14 -12.15 2.57
C THR A 111 17.83 -11.43 2.26
N ALA A 112 17.48 -11.27 0.97
CA ALA A 112 16.23 -10.63 0.54
C ALA A 112 15.00 -11.44 0.98
N ILE A 113 15.00 -12.76 0.80
CA ILE A 113 13.92 -13.65 1.28
C ILE A 113 13.72 -13.48 2.79
N LEU A 114 14.80 -13.59 3.57
CA LEU A 114 14.73 -13.47 5.03
C LEU A 114 14.33 -12.06 5.48
N ALA A 115 14.75 -11.02 4.77
CA ALA A 115 14.34 -9.64 5.06
C ALA A 115 12.84 -9.43 4.86
N GLY A 116 12.27 -10.02 3.81
CA GLY A 116 10.82 -10.02 3.58
C GLY A 116 10.07 -10.76 4.70
N ASP A 117 10.49 -11.98 5.04
CA ASP A 117 9.88 -12.78 6.11
C ASP A 117 9.92 -12.05 7.47
N ALA A 118 11.06 -11.43 7.78
CA ALA A 118 11.23 -10.68 9.01
C ALA A 118 10.37 -9.39 9.05
N LEU A 119 10.27 -8.66 7.94
CA LEU A 119 9.40 -7.48 7.84
C LEU A 119 7.92 -7.83 7.96
N GLN A 120 7.48 -8.94 7.37
CA GLN A 120 6.13 -9.46 7.57
C GLN A 120 5.88 -9.75 9.05
N THR A 121 6.83 -10.41 9.73
CA THR A 121 6.74 -10.71 11.16
C THR A 121 6.68 -9.42 12.00
N VAL A 122 7.53 -8.43 11.71
CA VAL A 122 7.52 -7.12 12.37
C VAL A 122 6.19 -6.40 12.20
N ALA A 123 5.55 -6.52 11.03
CA ALA A 123 4.25 -5.90 10.80
C ALA A 123 3.19 -6.42 11.79
N PHE A 124 3.15 -7.70 12.06
CA PHE A 124 2.25 -8.29 13.06
C PHE A 124 2.67 -7.99 14.50
N ASP A 125 3.97 -7.98 14.80
CA ASP A 125 4.49 -7.64 16.12
C ASP A 125 4.08 -6.22 16.52
N LEU A 126 4.24 -5.24 15.64
CA LEU A 126 3.82 -3.85 15.85
C LEU A 126 2.34 -3.75 16.24
N LEU A 127 1.45 -4.51 15.59
CA LEU A 127 0.01 -4.49 15.90
C LEU A 127 -0.31 -5.15 17.25
N ALA A 128 0.47 -6.16 17.63
CA ALA A 128 0.26 -6.90 18.88
C ALA A 128 0.78 -6.16 20.13
N MET A 129 1.66 -5.18 19.96
CA MET A 129 2.28 -4.44 21.08
C MET A 129 1.24 -3.69 21.94
N PRO A 130 1.35 -3.74 23.28
CA PRO A 130 0.51 -2.93 24.17
C PRO A 130 0.61 -1.42 23.92
N THR A 131 1.74 -0.95 23.37
CA THR A 131 1.96 0.45 22.97
C THR A 131 1.18 0.85 21.72
N THR A 132 0.65 -0.11 20.96
CA THR A 132 -0.23 0.17 19.81
C THR A 132 -1.63 0.47 20.27
N HIS A 133 -2.19 -0.32 21.19
CA HIS A 133 -3.48 -0.04 21.80
C HIS A 133 -3.59 -0.75 23.15
N ALA A 134 -4.19 -0.09 24.15
CA ALA A 134 -4.34 -0.67 25.48
C ALA A 134 -5.27 -1.91 25.47
N ASP A 135 -6.36 -1.84 24.69
CA ASP A 135 -7.32 -2.96 24.55
C ASP A 135 -6.77 -4.05 23.62
N GLY A 136 -6.62 -5.26 24.16
CA GLY A 136 -6.20 -6.45 23.42
C GLY A 136 -7.17 -6.86 22.31
N THR A 137 -8.46 -6.51 22.43
CA THR A 137 -9.47 -6.81 21.41
C THR A 137 -9.21 -5.99 20.15
N VAL A 138 -8.86 -4.71 20.28
CA VAL A 138 -8.49 -3.85 19.17
C VAL A 138 -7.23 -4.36 18.50
N ARG A 139 -6.20 -4.73 19.27
CA ARG A 139 -4.98 -5.33 18.71
C ARG A 139 -5.26 -6.62 17.94
N ALA A 140 -6.10 -7.49 18.47
CA ALA A 140 -6.51 -8.72 17.79
C ALA A 140 -7.29 -8.44 16.50
N ALA A 141 -8.16 -7.44 16.49
CA ALA A 141 -8.90 -7.02 15.29
C ALA A 141 -7.96 -6.49 14.19
N LEU A 142 -6.98 -5.66 14.56
CA LEU A 142 -5.96 -5.17 13.64
C LEU A 142 -5.11 -6.30 13.02
N VAL A 143 -4.66 -7.25 13.86
CA VAL A 143 -3.92 -8.43 13.41
C VAL A 143 -4.75 -9.29 12.46
N LEU A 144 -6.02 -9.56 12.78
CA LEU A 144 -6.93 -10.33 11.94
C LEU A 144 -7.18 -9.65 10.60
N ALA A 145 -7.41 -8.33 10.62
CA ALA A 145 -7.62 -7.54 9.40
C ALA A 145 -6.38 -7.55 8.50
N LEU A 146 -5.16 -7.39 9.08
CA LEU A 146 -3.92 -7.47 8.32
C LEU A 146 -3.71 -8.87 7.74
N ALA A 147 -3.98 -9.93 8.50
CA ALA A 147 -3.84 -11.31 8.04
C ALA A 147 -4.76 -11.60 6.85
N GLY A 148 -6.01 -11.11 6.87
CA GLY A 148 -6.92 -11.20 5.74
C GLY A 148 -6.40 -10.45 4.51
N ALA A 149 -5.95 -9.21 4.70
CA ALA A 149 -5.46 -8.37 3.60
C ALA A 149 -4.13 -8.84 2.99
N ALA A 150 -3.27 -9.50 3.77
CA ALA A 150 -1.98 -10.00 3.30
C ALA A 150 -2.01 -11.43 2.76
N GLY A 151 -2.99 -12.23 3.20
CA GLY A 151 -3.04 -13.67 3.01
C GLY A 151 -3.61 -14.15 1.67
N LEU A 152 -4.19 -15.36 1.72
CA LEU A 152 -4.72 -16.07 0.54
C LEU A 152 -5.81 -15.30 -0.19
N ASP A 153 -6.74 -14.66 0.55
CA ASP A 153 -7.84 -13.87 -0.01
C ASP A 153 -7.46 -12.39 -0.22
N GLY A 154 -6.19 -12.04 -0.01
CA GLY A 154 -5.61 -10.72 -0.13
C GLY A 154 -4.39 -10.69 -1.04
N MET A 155 -3.37 -9.93 -0.62
CA MET A 155 -2.19 -9.60 -1.43
C MET A 155 -1.45 -10.84 -1.96
N ALA A 156 -1.16 -11.84 -1.12
CA ALA A 156 -0.44 -13.04 -1.56
C ALA A 156 -1.24 -13.85 -2.60
N GLY A 157 -2.56 -14.02 -2.38
CA GLY A 157 -3.42 -14.66 -3.37
C GLY A 157 -3.51 -13.86 -4.66
N GLY A 158 -3.59 -12.52 -4.59
CA GLY A 158 -3.56 -11.64 -5.76
C GLY A 158 -2.25 -11.74 -6.54
N GLN A 159 -1.11 -11.85 -5.85
CA GLN A 159 0.20 -12.07 -6.47
C GLN A 159 0.26 -13.43 -7.19
N MET A 160 -0.32 -14.47 -6.61
CA MET A 160 -0.40 -15.78 -7.29
C MET A 160 -1.23 -15.70 -8.57
N LEU A 161 -2.38 -15.00 -8.54
CA LEU A 161 -3.20 -14.78 -9.72
C LEU A 161 -2.47 -13.96 -10.80
N ASP A 162 -1.62 -13.01 -10.42
CA ASP A 162 -0.80 -12.23 -11.35
C ASP A 162 0.23 -13.11 -12.08
N LEU A 163 0.91 -14.00 -11.36
CA LEU A 163 1.82 -15.00 -11.96
C LEU A 163 1.08 -15.96 -12.90
N GLU A 164 -0.10 -16.45 -12.52
CA GLU A 164 -0.91 -17.32 -13.39
C GLU A 164 -1.38 -16.59 -14.66
N ALA A 165 -1.59 -15.27 -14.56
CA ALA A 165 -2.03 -14.44 -15.68
C ALA A 165 -1.00 -14.37 -16.83
N GLU A 166 0.28 -14.57 -16.55
CA GLU A 166 1.33 -14.61 -17.60
C GLU A 166 1.12 -15.74 -18.62
N SER A 167 0.40 -16.78 -18.23
CA SER A 167 0.17 -17.98 -19.08
C SER A 167 -1.19 -18.02 -19.76
N ARG A 168 -2.11 -17.05 -19.53
CA ARG A 168 -3.48 -17.06 -20.05
C ARG A 168 -4.05 -15.67 -20.29
N VAL A 169 -5.03 -15.58 -21.16
CA VAL A 169 -5.80 -14.34 -21.36
C VAL A 169 -6.82 -14.21 -20.23
N MET A 170 -6.81 -13.06 -19.56
CA MET A 170 -7.78 -12.72 -18.50
C MET A 170 -8.91 -11.85 -19.03
N SER A 171 -10.11 -12.06 -18.50
CA SER A 171 -11.22 -11.12 -18.64
C SER A 171 -11.04 -9.88 -17.76
N LEU A 172 -11.78 -8.81 -18.05
CA LEU A 172 -11.76 -7.59 -17.24
C LEU A 172 -12.13 -7.85 -15.75
N ASP A 173 -13.09 -8.75 -15.50
CA ASP A 173 -13.50 -9.07 -14.13
C ASP A 173 -12.44 -9.87 -13.38
N GLU A 174 -11.68 -10.73 -14.06
CA GLU A 174 -10.53 -11.42 -13.47
C GLU A 174 -9.40 -10.45 -13.14
N VAL A 175 -9.08 -9.50 -14.04
CA VAL A 175 -8.10 -8.44 -13.78
C VAL A 175 -8.53 -7.57 -12.60
N ARG A 176 -9.80 -7.16 -12.54
CA ARG A 176 -10.35 -6.41 -11.39
C ARG A 176 -10.15 -7.17 -10.07
N ARG A 177 -10.50 -8.46 -10.05
CA ARG A 177 -10.33 -9.30 -8.84
C ARG A 177 -8.87 -9.42 -8.44
N MET A 178 -8.00 -9.75 -9.36
CA MET A 178 -6.56 -9.88 -9.13
C MET A 178 -5.98 -8.59 -8.54
N GLN A 179 -6.26 -7.44 -9.15
CA GLN A 179 -5.77 -6.14 -8.70
C GLN A 179 -6.38 -5.70 -7.37
N ALA A 180 -7.66 -6.00 -7.13
CA ALA A 180 -8.30 -5.76 -5.84
C ALA A 180 -7.62 -6.55 -4.71
N MET A 181 -7.14 -7.76 -4.99
CA MET A 181 -6.40 -8.59 -4.05
C MET A 181 -4.94 -8.13 -3.92
N LYS A 182 -4.18 -8.09 -5.03
CA LYS A 182 -2.74 -7.80 -5.04
C LYS A 182 -2.41 -6.42 -4.45
N THR A 183 -3.13 -5.41 -4.89
CA THR A 183 -2.87 -4.01 -4.51
C THR A 183 -3.97 -3.42 -3.62
N GLY A 184 -5.23 -3.65 -3.96
CA GLY A 184 -6.39 -3.06 -3.30
C GLY A 184 -6.52 -3.50 -1.84
N ALA A 185 -6.24 -4.75 -1.50
CA ALA A 185 -6.42 -5.29 -0.16
C ALA A 185 -5.63 -4.53 0.92
N LEU A 186 -4.36 -4.16 0.64
CA LEU A 186 -3.56 -3.37 1.58
C LEU A 186 -3.98 -1.91 1.66
N ILE A 187 -4.55 -1.33 0.61
CA ILE A 187 -5.14 0.01 0.63
C ILE A 187 -6.41 0.01 1.48
N GLN A 188 -7.27 -0.99 1.30
CA GLN A 188 -8.47 -1.18 2.11
C GLN A 188 -8.12 -1.40 3.58
N TYR A 189 -7.17 -2.28 3.85
CA TYR A 189 -6.66 -2.49 5.20
C TYR A 189 -6.18 -1.18 5.83
N ALA A 190 -5.40 -0.37 5.12
CA ALA A 190 -4.83 0.85 5.67
C ALA A 190 -5.91 1.83 6.18
N ALA A 191 -6.95 2.08 5.40
CA ALA A 191 -8.06 2.94 5.82
C ALA A 191 -8.88 2.29 6.95
N ALA A 192 -9.23 1.00 6.82
CA ALA A 192 -9.99 0.27 7.83
C ALA A 192 -9.25 0.19 9.17
N ALA A 193 -7.93 -0.04 9.15
CA ALA A 193 -7.10 -0.15 10.35
C ALA A 193 -7.03 1.16 11.14
N GLY A 194 -7.01 2.31 10.47
CA GLY A 194 -7.12 3.61 11.13
C GLY A 194 -8.44 3.75 11.90
N GLY A 195 -9.56 3.38 11.26
CA GLY A 195 -10.87 3.36 11.87
C GLY A 195 -10.98 2.37 13.05
N ILE A 196 -10.52 1.12 12.87
CA ILE A 196 -10.49 0.09 13.92
C ILE A 196 -9.68 0.57 15.13
N HIS A 197 -8.50 1.15 14.89
CA HIS A 197 -7.60 1.62 15.94
C HIS A 197 -8.23 2.75 16.77
N ALA A 198 -8.91 3.68 16.10
CA ALA A 198 -9.53 4.85 16.73
C ALA A 198 -10.95 4.58 17.24
N GLY A 199 -11.49 3.37 17.06
CA GLY A 199 -12.85 3.03 17.50
C GLY A 199 -13.95 3.69 16.67
N ALA A 200 -13.77 3.77 15.35
CA ALA A 200 -14.76 4.34 14.44
C ALA A 200 -16.13 3.69 14.61
N GLU A 201 -17.18 4.52 14.61
CA GLU A 201 -18.55 4.05 14.55
C GLU A 201 -18.83 3.28 13.25
N ALA A 202 -19.84 2.40 13.26
CA ALA A 202 -20.11 1.47 12.16
C ALA A 202 -20.31 2.17 10.81
N ASP A 203 -20.96 3.33 10.79
CA ASP A 203 -21.21 4.11 9.57
C ASP A 203 -19.90 4.65 8.99
N LEU A 204 -18.99 5.15 9.82
CA LEU A 204 -17.67 5.62 9.39
C LEU A 204 -16.82 4.44 8.91
N GLN A 205 -16.83 3.32 9.63
CA GLN A 205 -16.07 2.13 9.22
C GLN A 205 -16.53 1.64 7.84
N ALA A 206 -17.83 1.56 7.58
CA ALA A 206 -18.38 1.19 6.28
C ALA A 206 -18.00 2.20 5.17
N ALA A 207 -18.01 3.49 5.49
CA ALA A 207 -17.60 4.54 4.54
C ALA A 207 -16.10 4.45 4.19
N LEU A 208 -15.23 4.18 5.18
CA LEU A 208 -13.80 3.97 4.96
C LEU A 208 -13.52 2.74 4.07
N GLU A 209 -14.31 1.67 4.24
CA GLU A 209 -14.22 0.47 3.40
C GLU A 209 -14.62 0.75 1.94
N LEU A 210 -15.73 1.48 1.73
CA LEU A 210 -16.16 1.90 0.39
C LEU A 210 -15.13 2.82 -0.27
N TYR A 211 -14.70 3.86 0.45
CA TYR A 211 -13.67 4.79 0.00
C TYR A 211 -12.40 4.05 -0.44
N ALA A 212 -11.90 3.15 0.39
CA ALA A 212 -10.63 2.48 0.13
C ALA A 212 -10.72 1.41 -0.96
N ARG A 213 -11.89 0.78 -1.14
CA ARG A 213 -12.17 -0.12 -2.26
C ARG A 213 -12.04 0.63 -3.59
N ASP A 214 -12.70 1.78 -3.69
CA ASP A 214 -12.75 2.55 -4.93
C ASP A 214 -11.39 3.24 -5.20
N LEU A 215 -10.72 3.74 -4.15
CA LEU A 215 -9.34 4.23 -4.23
C LEU A 215 -8.37 3.14 -4.72
N GLY A 216 -8.47 1.92 -4.19
CA GLY A 216 -7.57 0.82 -4.57
C GLY A 216 -7.69 0.46 -6.06
N LEU A 217 -8.91 0.44 -6.59
CA LEU A 217 -9.15 0.18 -8.01
C LEU A 217 -8.69 1.37 -8.88
N ALA A 218 -9.01 2.60 -8.48
CA ALA A 218 -8.56 3.81 -9.19
C ALA A 218 -7.03 3.92 -9.24
N PHE A 219 -6.36 3.57 -8.14
CA PHE A 219 -4.91 3.54 -8.04
C PHE A 219 -4.29 2.61 -9.08
N GLN A 220 -4.85 1.41 -9.24
CA GLN A 220 -4.34 0.43 -10.21
C GLN A 220 -4.60 0.86 -11.66
N ILE A 221 -5.79 1.39 -11.95
CA ILE A 221 -6.06 1.95 -13.28
C ILE A 221 -5.10 3.09 -13.59
N ALA A 222 -4.77 3.93 -12.61
CA ALA A 222 -3.81 5.02 -12.78
C ALA A 222 -2.38 4.51 -13.01
N ASP A 223 -1.97 3.40 -12.37
CA ASP A 223 -0.68 2.77 -12.66
C ASP A 223 -0.60 2.27 -14.10
N ASP A 224 -1.64 1.57 -14.59
CA ASP A 224 -1.72 1.10 -15.97
C ASP A 224 -1.70 2.27 -16.98
N LEU A 225 -2.37 3.39 -16.66
CA LEU A 225 -2.35 4.61 -17.47
C LEU A 225 -0.95 5.24 -17.51
N LEU A 226 -0.24 5.26 -16.38
CA LEU A 226 1.13 5.78 -16.30
C LEU A 226 2.11 4.90 -17.09
N ASP A 227 1.95 3.58 -17.04
CA ASP A 227 2.79 2.67 -17.84
C ASP A 227 2.54 2.86 -19.35
N TYR A 228 1.30 3.12 -19.74
CA TYR A 228 0.93 3.34 -21.14
C TYR A 228 1.39 4.71 -21.68
N ASP A 229 1.19 5.80 -20.91
CA ASP A 229 1.52 7.17 -21.31
C ASP A 229 2.96 7.57 -20.93
N GLY A 230 3.65 6.75 -20.15
CA GLY A 230 4.86 7.12 -19.43
C GLY A 230 6.05 7.41 -20.32
N ASP A 231 6.69 8.55 -20.06
CA ASP A 231 8.04 8.82 -20.51
C ASP A 231 8.99 7.97 -19.64
N ALA A 232 9.74 7.05 -20.26
CA ALA A 232 10.67 6.12 -19.59
C ALA A 232 11.62 6.83 -18.61
N ALA A 233 11.92 8.11 -18.85
CA ALA A 233 12.76 8.95 -17.98
C ALA A 233 12.07 9.33 -16.65
N LEU A 234 10.73 9.36 -16.60
CA LEU A 234 9.96 9.73 -15.41
C LEU A 234 9.58 8.51 -14.55
N LEU A 235 9.42 7.34 -15.17
CA LEU A 235 8.98 6.11 -14.50
C LEU A 235 10.14 5.36 -13.80
N GLY A 236 11.40 5.67 -14.15
CA GLY A 236 12.57 4.89 -13.68
C GLY A 236 12.58 3.43 -14.18
N LYS A 237 11.66 3.09 -15.11
CA LYS A 237 11.52 1.82 -15.83
C LYS A 237 11.20 2.12 -17.30
N PRO A 238 11.51 1.23 -18.27
CA PRO A 238 11.03 1.37 -19.65
C PRO A 238 9.50 1.39 -19.67
N ALA A 239 8.88 2.33 -20.40
CA ALA A 239 7.43 2.39 -20.61
C ALA A 239 6.97 1.21 -21.50
N GLY A 240 5.70 0.77 -21.32
CA GLY A 240 5.11 -0.29 -22.14
C GLY A 240 5.52 -1.71 -21.75
N GLN A 241 6.13 -1.93 -20.58
CA GLN A 241 6.57 -3.27 -20.13
C GLN A 241 5.41 -4.26 -20.02
N ASP A 242 4.22 -3.81 -19.61
CA ASP A 242 3.05 -4.68 -19.48
C ASP A 242 2.52 -5.13 -20.85
N ALA A 243 2.52 -4.25 -21.84
CA ALA A 243 2.14 -4.61 -23.21
C ALA A 243 3.14 -5.57 -23.87
N ASP A 244 4.44 -5.37 -23.65
CA ASP A 244 5.51 -6.23 -24.20
C ASP A 244 5.53 -7.62 -23.53
N ARG A 245 5.11 -7.72 -22.26
CA ARG A 245 4.94 -8.99 -21.52
C ARG A 245 3.60 -9.67 -21.75
N GLY A 246 2.68 -9.05 -22.53
CA GLY A 246 1.34 -9.59 -22.77
C GLY A 246 0.42 -9.56 -21.54
N LYS A 247 0.76 -8.78 -20.51
CA LYS A 247 -0.08 -8.64 -19.31
C LYS A 247 -1.39 -7.96 -19.64
N ALA A 248 -2.50 -8.54 -19.17
CA ALA A 248 -3.82 -7.94 -19.29
C ALA A 248 -3.92 -6.74 -18.32
N SER A 249 -3.96 -5.51 -18.85
CA SER A 249 -4.14 -4.28 -18.08
C SER A 249 -5.51 -3.67 -18.34
N PHE A 250 -5.98 -2.77 -17.48
CA PHE A 250 -7.23 -2.04 -17.68
C PHE A 250 -7.21 -1.24 -19.00
N VAL A 251 -6.08 -0.63 -19.34
CA VAL A 251 -5.95 0.15 -20.57
C VAL A 251 -6.06 -0.73 -21.81
N VAL A 252 -5.47 -1.92 -21.80
CA VAL A 252 -5.56 -2.89 -22.90
C VAL A 252 -7.01 -3.40 -23.09
N LEU A 253 -7.70 -3.67 -21.97
CA LEU A 253 -9.04 -4.28 -22.00
C LEU A 253 -10.18 -3.27 -22.20
N MET A 254 -10.05 -2.05 -21.71
CA MET A 254 -11.09 -1.02 -21.75
C MET A 254 -10.83 0.06 -22.81
N GLY A 255 -9.57 0.27 -23.19
CA GLY A 255 -9.11 1.42 -23.94
C GLY A 255 -8.74 2.62 -23.02
N LEU A 256 -7.88 3.51 -23.53
CA LEU A 256 -7.26 4.60 -22.76
C LEU A 256 -8.29 5.57 -22.16
N GLU A 257 -9.18 6.13 -22.97
CA GLU A 257 -10.16 7.12 -22.48
C GLU A 257 -11.22 6.54 -21.53
N PRO A 258 -11.79 5.33 -21.78
CA PRO A 258 -12.65 4.68 -20.80
C PRO A 258 -11.94 4.36 -19.48
N ALA A 259 -10.65 3.98 -19.50
CA ALA A 259 -9.88 3.76 -18.28
C ALA A 259 -9.69 5.06 -17.48
N ARG A 260 -9.37 6.20 -18.14
CA ARG A 260 -9.28 7.52 -17.48
C ARG A 260 -10.59 7.93 -16.83
N GLN A 261 -11.71 7.76 -17.55
CA GLN A 261 -13.04 8.09 -17.03
C GLN A 261 -13.41 7.18 -15.85
N ALA A 262 -13.08 5.89 -15.91
CA ALA A 262 -13.34 4.95 -14.83
C ALA A 262 -12.53 5.32 -13.57
N ALA A 263 -11.25 5.68 -13.71
CA ALA A 263 -10.42 6.12 -12.58
C ALA A 263 -10.98 7.40 -11.93
N ALA A 264 -11.39 8.39 -12.72
CA ALA A 264 -11.99 9.62 -12.22
C ALA A 264 -13.30 9.36 -11.47
N GLN A 265 -14.20 8.55 -12.04
CA GLN A 265 -15.47 8.20 -11.40
C GLN A 265 -15.27 7.48 -10.08
N LEU A 266 -14.31 6.54 -9.99
CA LEU A 266 -13.99 5.85 -8.75
C LEU A 266 -13.51 6.81 -7.66
N ILE A 267 -12.76 7.85 -8.00
CA ILE A 267 -12.35 8.87 -7.02
C ILE A 267 -13.56 9.71 -6.58
N ASP A 268 -14.44 10.10 -7.50
CA ASP A 268 -15.66 10.81 -7.15
C ASP A 268 -16.56 9.97 -6.21
N ASP A 269 -16.68 8.67 -6.48
CA ASP A 269 -17.44 7.73 -5.64
C ASP A 269 -16.78 7.55 -4.25
N ALA A 270 -15.45 7.45 -4.19
CA ALA A 270 -14.70 7.39 -2.95
C ALA A 270 -14.91 8.65 -2.09
N GLU A 271 -14.84 9.86 -2.69
CA GLU A 271 -15.10 11.11 -1.98
C GLU A 271 -16.56 11.21 -1.53
N ALA A 272 -17.50 10.78 -2.35
CA ALA A 272 -18.91 10.76 -2.00
C ALA A 272 -19.20 9.87 -0.78
N ALA A 273 -18.50 8.74 -0.63
CA ALA A 273 -18.62 7.87 0.54
C ALA A 273 -18.25 8.60 1.84
N LEU A 274 -17.32 9.56 1.79
CA LEU A 274 -16.86 10.34 2.96
C LEU A 274 -17.57 11.70 3.11
N ALA A 275 -18.48 12.07 2.21
CA ALA A 275 -19.18 13.36 2.22
C ALA A 275 -19.87 13.69 3.56
N PRO A 276 -20.48 12.75 4.33
CA PRO A 276 -21.09 13.05 5.62
C PRO A 276 -20.14 13.68 6.66
N TRP A 277 -18.84 13.47 6.55
CA TRP A 277 -17.81 13.99 7.49
C TRP A 277 -17.23 15.34 7.06
N GLY A 278 -17.65 15.88 5.91
CA GLY A 278 -17.26 17.22 5.46
C GLY A 278 -15.74 17.41 5.40
N THR A 279 -15.26 18.57 5.84
CA THR A 279 -13.83 18.93 5.76
C THR A 279 -12.90 18.08 6.64
N ALA A 280 -13.44 17.35 7.61
CA ALA A 280 -12.63 16.40 8.39
C ALA A 280 -12.08 15.27 7.50
N ALA A 281 -12.78 14.94 6.40
CA ALA A 281 -12.36 13.94 5.42
C ALA A 281 -11.39 14.47 4.34
N ASP A 282 -11.12 15.78 4.27
CA ASP A 282 -10.27 16.40 3.23
C ASP A 282 -8.91 15.69 3.06
N PRO A 283 -8.19 15.25 4.13
CA PRO A 283 -6.92 14.54 3.95
C PRO A 283 -7.08 13.24 3.15
N LEU A 284 -8.15 12.47 3.39
CA LEU A 284 -8.45 11.24 2.65
C LEU A 284 -8.85 11.55 1.20
N CYS A 285 -9.75 12.50 0.97
CA CYS A 285 -10.13 12.96 -0.37
C CYS A 285 -8.91 13.41 -1.18
N PHE A 286 -7.99 14.11 -0.52
CA PHE A 286 -6.77 14.54 -1.17
C PHE A 286 -5.85 13.38 -1.56
N ILE A 287 -5.68 12.36 -0.69
CA ILE A 287 -4.91 11.15 -1.01
C ILE A 287 -5.52 10.45 -2.22
N ALA A 288 -6.85 10.40 -2.30
CA ALA A 288 -7.56 9.80 -3.42
C ALA A 288 -7.29 10.51 -4.75
N ARG A 289 -7.42 11.83 -4.79
CA ARG A 289 -7.10 12.63 -6.00
C ARG A 289 -5.64 12.51 -6.40
N PHE A 290 -4.74 12.57 -5.41
CA PHE A 290 -3.31 12.43 -5.66
C PHE A 290 -2.97 11.09 -6.30
N ALA A 291 -3.69 10.01 -5.97
CA ALA A 291 -3.45 8.67 -6.51
C ALA A 291 -3.57 8.61 -8.05
N ILE A 292 -4.50 9.38 -8.64
CA ILE A 292 -4.72 9.40 -10.10
C ILE A 292 -4.01 10.56 -10.82
N GLU A 293 -3.64 11.64 -10.10
CA GLU A 293 -2.99 12.81 -10.70
C GLU A 293 -1.45 12.78 -10.63
N ARG A 294 -0.89 11.77 -9.98
CA ARG A 294 0.56 11.59 -9.89
C ARG A 294 1.16 11.36 -11.28
N ARG A 295 2.37 11.88 -11.49
CA ARG A 295 3.14 11.70 -12.73
C ARG A 295 4.30 10.72 -12.57
N SER A 296 4.49 10.19 -11.38
CA SER A 296 5.54 9.20 -11.03
C SER A 296 5.21 8.55 -9.67
#